data_951b2bfa1384f8fb428292d0e0f4e8e7
#
_entry.id   951b2bfa1384f8fb428292d0e0f4e8e7
#
_cell.length_a   1.000
_cell.length_b   1.000
_cell.length_c   1.000
_cell.angle_alpha   90.00
_cell.angle_beta   90.00
_cell.angle_gamma   90.00
#
_symmetry.space_group_name_H-M   'P 1'
#
loop_
_entity.id
_entity.type
_entity.pdbx_description
1 polymer ?
#
loop_
_entity_poly.entity_id
_entity_poly.type
_entity_poly.pdbx_seq_one_letter_code
_entity_poly.pdbx_strand_id
1 'polypeptide(L)'
;TLPMDVKVTYALDGQEAALEDLIGKSGHLTVTVSLKNNETGTVEVNGQTRSIVTPLITAVGVILGSDASNVTAEHGVVESAAKSNVAAFVTLPGVKDSLSGLLPDEVNSIEDYLQDTVTVEADVTELTCPQIMVACATSTEALGTDNVFDLSSINELTDGMTQLNDAMSQLMDGASQLCLLYTSPSPRDT
;
A
#
# COMPACT_ATOMS: atom_id res chain seq x y z
N THR A 1 -0.76 -18.87 -11.25
CA THR A 1 -0.50 -18.53 -9.84
C THR A 1 0.25 -17.22 -9.83
N LEU A 2 -0.11 -16.29 -8.97
CA LEU A 2 0.64 -15.05 -8.82
C LEU A 2 1.98 -15.36 -8.10
N PRO A 3 3.06 -14.66 -8.45
CA PRO A 3 4.38 -14.87 -7.83
C PRO A 3 4.39 -14.44 -6.35
N MET A 4 3.44 -13.62 -5.94
CA MET A 4 3.34 -13.03 -4.60
C MET A 4 1.92 -13.15 -4.06
N ASP A 5 1.75 -13.63 -2.83
CA ASP A 5 0.52 -13.51 -2.08
C ASP A 5 0.62 -12.26 -1.18
N VAL A 6 -0.42 -11.45 -1.20
CA VAL A 6 -0.51 -10.22 -0.40
C VAL A 6 -1.71 -10.33 0.53
N LYS A 7 -1.49 -10.16 1.82
CA LYS A 7 -2.55 -10.08 2.83
C LYS A 7 -2.48 -8.73 3.52
N VAL A 8 -3.60 -8.04 3.58
CA VAL A 8 -3.71 -6.77 4.31
C VAL A 8 -4.63 -6.97 5.51
N THR A 9 -4.19 -6.48 6.65
CA THR A 9 -4.99 -6.45 7.89
C THR A 9 -5.01 -5.04 8.45
N TYR A 10 -6.12 -4.69 9.08
CA TYR A 10 -6.36 -3.39 9.67
C TYR A 10 -6.70 -3.56 11.14
N ALA A 11 -6.17 -2.69 11.97
CA ALA A 11 -6.55 -2.59 13.37
C ALA A 11 -6.82 -1.12 13.74
N LEU A 12 -7.82 -0.88 14.57
CA LEU A 12 -8.09 0.43 15.15
C LEU A 12 -8.00 0.31 16.67
N ASP A 13 -7.18 1.15 17.29
CA ASP A 13 -6.87 1.11 18.72
C ASP A 13 -6.41 -0.29 19.19
N GLY A 14 -5.65 -0.99 18.32
CA GLY A 14 -5.12 -2.32 18.57
C GLY A 14 -6.12 -3.47 18.38
N GLN A 15 -7.35 -3.20 17.93
CA GLN A 15 -8.35 -4.22 17.63
C GLN A 15 -8.44 -4.46 16.12
N GLU A 16 -8.13 -5.69 15.70
CA GLU A 16 -8.24 -6.09 14.29
C GLU A 16 -9.72 -6.15 13.87
N ALA A 17 -10.03 -5.55 12.71
CA ALA A 17 -11.38 -5.56 12.14
C ALA A 17 -11.31 -5.48 10.60
N ALA A 18 -12.42 -5.82 9.94
CA ALA A 18 -12.54 -5.62 8.52
C ALA A 18 -12.57 -4.12 8.19
N LEU A 19 -11.97 -3.74 7.05
CA LEU A 19 -11.89 -2.33 6.66
C LEU A 19 -13.28 -1.66 6.62
N GLU A 20 -14.28 -2.40 6.13
CA GLU A 20 -15.67 -1.94 6.03
C GLU A 20 -16.24 -1.47 7.39
N ASP A 21 -15.84 -2.16 8.46
CA ASP A 21 -16.26 -1.84 9.82
C ASP A 21 -15.50 -0.65 10.43
N LEU A 22 -14.39 -0.24 9.82
CA LEU A 22 -13.53 0.84 10.30
C LEU A 22 -13.80 2.17 9.60
N ILE A 23 -14.34 2.16 8.40
CA ILE A 23 -14.66 3.38 7.63
C ILE A 23 -15.57 4.30 8.45
N GLY A 24 -15.22 5.60 8.50
CA GLY A 24 -15.91 6.63 9.28
C GLY A 24 -15.59 6.63 10.77
N LYS A 25 -14.77 5.69 11.26
CA LYS A 25 -14.32 5.69 12.66
C LYS A 25 -13.06 6.53 12.83
N SER A 26 -12.82 6.96 14.06
CA SER A 26 -11.64 7.71 14.46
C SER A 26 -10.87 6.94 15.52
N GLY A 27 -9.55 7.02 15.51
CA GLY A 27 -8.68 6.35 16.44
C GLY A 27 -7.28 6.14 15.90
N HIS A 28 -6.47 5.30 16.54
CA HIS A 28 -5.14 4.93 16.07
C HIS A 28 -5.25 3.73 15.12
N LEU A 29 -4.98 3.99 13.83
CA LEU A 29 -5.03 3.00 12.76
C LEU A 29 -3.67 2.31 12.62
N THR A 30 -3.67 1.00 12.53
CA THR A 30 -2.52 0.19 12.10
C THR A 30 -2.90 -0.57 10.84
N VAL A 31 -2.14 -0.36 9.77
CA VAL A 31 -2.27 -1.10 8.51
C VAL A 31 -1.06 -2.02 8.36
N THR A 32 -1.30 -3.31 8.26
CA THR A 32 -0.25 -4.31 8.10
C THR A 32 -0.39 -5.01 6.76
N VAL A 33 0.66 -4.97 5.94
CA VAL A 33 0.73 -5.66 4.66
C VAL A 33 1.72 -6.81 4.78
N SER A 34 1.23 -8.04 4.71
CA SER A 34 2.05 -9.25 4.74
C SER A 34 2.23 -9.77 3.32
N LEU A 35 3.47 -10.07 2.98
CA LEU A 35 3.93 -10.49 1.67
C LEU A 35 4.47 -11.91 1.75
N LYS A 36 4.04 -12.78 0.85
CA LYS A 36 4.57 -14.12 0.74
C LYS A 36 5.00 -14.39 -0.70
N ASN A 37 6.29 -14.57 -0.88
CA ASN A 37 6.86 -14.92 -2.18
C ASN A 37 6.67 -16.43 -2.45
N ASN A 38 6.02 -16.75 -3.56
CA ASN A 38 5.74 -18.13 -3.99
C ASN A 38 6.73 -18.66 -5.03
N GLU A 39 7.66 -17.82 -5.52
CA GLU A 39 8.66 -18.20 -6.49
C GLU A 39 9.87 -18.85 -5.82
N THR A 40 10.00 -20.16 -6.00
CA THR A 40 11.10 -20.94 -5.43
C THR A 40 11.96 -21.56 -6.50
N GLY A 41 13.26 -21.56 -6.27
CA GLY A 41 14.26 -22.26 -7.07
C GLY A 41 15.04 -23.27 -6.25
N THR A 42 15.89 -24.04 -6.89
CA THR A 42 16.82 -24.94 -6.22
C THR A 42 18.25 -24.60 -6.60
N VAL A 43 19.13 -24.56 -5.61
CA VAL A 43 20.59 -24.39 -5.81
C VAL A 43 21.33 -25.56 -5.15
N GLU A 44 22.46 -25.93 -5.74
CA GLU A 44 23.36 -26.93 -5.17
C GLU A 44 24.46 -26.17 -4.39
N VAL A 45 24.53 -26.36 -3.08
CA VAL A 45 25.55 -25.78 -2.21
C VAL A 45 26.29 -26.93 -1.50
N ASN A 46 27.58 -27.06 -1.71
CA ASN A 46 28.43 -28.11 -1.11
C ASN A 46 27.89 -29.54 -1.34
N GLY A 47 27.33 -29.81 -2.54
CA GLY A 47 26.78 -31.11 -2.89
C GLY A 47 25.42 -31.42 -2.27
N GLN A 48 24.76 -30.44 -1.69
CA GLN A 48 23.38 -30.51 -1.17
C GLN A 48 22.46 -29.60 -1.96
N THR A 49 21.35 -30.12 -2.44
CA THR A 49 20.30 -29.33 -3.09
C THR A 49 19.49 -28.60 -1.99
N ARG A 50 19.45 -27.28 -2.06
CA ARG A 50 18.64 -26.43 -1.19
C ARG A 50 17.57 -25.71 -2.00
N SER A 51 16.38 -25.62 -1.44
CA SER A 51 15.35 -24.74 -1.96
C SER A 51 15.64 -23.30 -1.49
N ILE A 52 15.62 -22.37 -2.42
CA ILE A 52 15.75 -20.94 -2.16
C ILE A 52 14.56 -20.22 -2.77
N VAL A 53 14.20 -19.10 -2.19
CA VAL A 53 13.20 -18.19 -2.77
C VAL A 53 13.88 -17.36 -3.86
N THR A 54 13.25 -17.25 -5.04
CA THR A 54 13.72 -16.34 -6.09
C THR A 54 13.52 -14.90 -5.61
N PRO A 55 14.57 -14.08 -5.51
CA PRO A 55 14.42 -12.73 -5.02
C PRO A 55 13.49 -11.91 -5.93
N LEU A 56 12.44 -11.37 -5.36
CA LEU A 56 11.52 -10.43 -6.01
C LEU A 56 11.60 -9.09 -5.26
N ILE A 57 12.10 -8.06 -5.94
CA ILE A 57 12.08 -6.71 -5.39
C ILE A 57 10.63 -6.27 -5.36
N THR A 58 10.13 -5.98 -4.17
CA THR A 58 8.72 -5.65 -3.94
C THR A 58 8.61 -4.25 -3.38
N ALA A 59 7.91 -3.39 -4.11
CA ALA A 59 7.53 -2.05 -3.66
C ALA A 59 6.11 -2.09 -3.10
N VAL A 60 5.92 -1.54 -1.91
CA VAL A 60 4.61 -1.40 -1.26
C VAL A 60 4.35 0.07 -1.00
N GLY A 61 3.21 0.57 -1.46
CA GLY A 61 2.72 1.92 -1.18
C GLY A 61 1.41 1.83 -0.39
N VAL A 62 1.35 2.54 0.73
CA VAL A 62 0.13 2.74 1.53
C VAL A 62 -0.22 4.22 1.49
N ILE A 63 -1.37 4.54 0.91
CA ILE A 63 -1.84 5.91 0.74
C ILE A 63 -3.03 6.12 1.67
N LEU A 64 -2.88 7.07 2.57
CA LEU A 64 -3.91 7.53 3.50
C LEU A 64 -4.38 8.93 3.10
N GLY A 65 -5.64 9.22 3.29
CA GLY A 65 -6.23 10.53 3.00
C GLY A 65 -5.79 11.64 3.97
N SER A 66 -6.34 12.81 3.80
CA SER A 66 -6.14 13.96 4.71
C SER A 66 -6.77 13.78 6.10
N ASP A 67 -7.55 12.74 6.28
CA ASP A 67 -8.11 12.26 7.55
C ASP A 67 -7.06 11.62 8.45
N ALA A 68 -5.88 11.26 7.91
CA ALA A 68 -4.77 10.67 8.64
C ALA A 68 -3.71 11.72 9.01
N SER A 69 -3.22 11.63 10.23
CA SER A 69 -2.13 12.44 10.79
C SER A 69 -1.14 11.55 11.54
N ASN A 70 0.02 12.09 11.89
CA ASN A 70 1.07 11.36 12.63
C ASN A 70 1.44 10.02 11.97
N VAL A 71 1.47 9.99 10.63
CA VAL A 71 1.76 8.77 9.89
C VAL A 71 3.20 8.35 10.11
N THR A 72 3.40 7.12 10.51
CA THR A 72 4.71 6.49 10.71
C THR A 72 4.79 5.16 9.97
N ALA A 73 5.98 4.82 9.52
CA ALA A 73 6.27 3.59 8.79
C ALA A 73 7.64 3.08 9.21
N GLU A 74 7.68 1.98 9.96
CA GLU A 74 8.93 1.35 10.35
C GLU A 74 9.60 0.77 9.09
N HIS A 75 10.88 1.10 8.87
CA HIS A 75 11.66 0.73 7.68
C HIS A 75 11.07 1.23 6.34
N GLY A 76 10.19 2.21 6.39
CA GLY A 76 9.59 2.86 5.22
C GLY A 76 9.90 4.36 5.17
N VAL A 77 9.58 4.96 4.03
CA VAL A 77 9.64 6.41 3.84
C VAL A 77 8.22 6.96 3.85
N VAL A 78 7.98 8.02 4.62
CA VAL A 78 6.67 8.69 4.67
C VAL A 78 6.79 10.07 4.06
N GLU A 79 5.95 10.34 3.07
CA GLU A 79 5.74 11.68 2.53
C GLU A 79 4.32 12.15 2.82
N SER A 80 4.22 13.39 3.29
CA SER A 80 2.94 14.02 3.57
C SER A 80 2.71 15.19 2.65
N ALA A 81 1.62 15.16 1.90
CA ALA A 81 1.12 16.24 1.07
C ALA A 81 -0.17 16.80 1.67
N ALA A 82 -0.65 17.93 1.17
CA ALA A 82 -1.81 18.64 1.71
C ALA A 82 -3.10 17.78 1.77
N LYS A 83 -3.23 16.74 0.93
CA LYS A 83 -4.44 15.92 0.81
C LYS A 83 -4.21 14.42 1.04
N SER A 84 -2.98 13.99 1.19
CA SER A 84 -2.64 12.56 1.33
C SER A 84 -1.32 12.37 2.03
N ASN A 85 -1.19 11.23 2.70
CA ASN A 85 0.04 10.74 3.28
C ASN A 85 0.40 9.44 2.58
N VAL A 86 1.62 9.32 2.11
CA VAL A 86 2.12 8.14 1.39
C VAL A 86 3.23 7.51 2.20
N ALA A 87 3.06 6.26 2.59
CA ALA A 87 4.12 5.44 3.15
C ALA A 87 4.61 4.47 2.08
N ALA A 88 5.89 4.48 1.76
CA ALA A 88 6.49 3.65 0.74
C ALA A 88 7.59 2.74 1.33
N PHE A 89 7.59 1.50 0.89
CA PHE A 89 8.54 0.47 1.31
C PHE A 89 9.12 -0.23 0.09
N VAL A 90 10.36 -0.69 0.23
CA VAL A 90 10.98 -1.64 -0.71
C VAL A 90 11.49 -2.80 0.10
N THR A 91 11.13 -4.02 -0.30
CA THR A 91 11.49 -5.23 0.42
C THR A 91 11.75 -6.41 -0.52
N LEU A 92 12.36 -7.46 0.00
CA LEU A 92 12.69 -8.73 -0.68
C LEU A 92 12.06 -9.91 0.10
N PRO A 93 10.74 -10.11 -0.03
CA PRO A 93 10.03 -11.11 0.77
C PRO A 93 10.55 -12.54 0.58
N GLY A 94 10.70 -13.28 1.68
CA GLY A 94 11.16 -14.67 1.72
C GLY A 94 12.68 -14.86 1.59
N VAL A 95 13.43 -13.79 1.30
CA VAL A 95 14.89 -13.89 1.12
C VAL A 95 15.59 -14.11 2.46
N LYS A 96 15.08 -13.55 3.55
CA LYS A 96 15.65 -13.73 4.89
C LYS A 96 15.75 -15.21 5.27
N ASP A 97 14.70 -15.97 5.04
CA ASP A 97 14.67 -17.41 5.34
C ASP A 97 15.64 -18.19 4.46
N SER A 98 15.77 -17.82 3.18
CA SER A 98 16.70 -18.44 2.24
C SER A 98 18.17 -18.19 2.59
N LEU A 99 18.47 -17.07 3.23
CA LEU A 99 19.81 -16.68 3.65
C LEU A 99 20.13 -17.07 5.09
N SER A 100 19.17 -17.60 5.85
CA SER A 100 19.38 -17.99 7.24
C SER A 100 20.50 -19.02 7.37
N GLY A 101 21.49 -18.71 8.22
CA GLY A 101 22.69 -19.54 8.44
C GLY A 101 23.77 -19.40 7.34
N LEU A 102 23.61 -18.50 6.36
CA LEU A 102 24.62 -18.18 5.34
C LEU A 102 25.22 -16.78 5.51
N LEU A 103 24.49 -15.88 6.18
CA LEU A 103 24.98 -14.52 6.44
C LEU A 103 25.82 -14.49 7.71
N PRO A 104 26.98 -13.83 7.68
CA PRO A 104 27.71 -13.48 8.90
C PRO A 104 26.86 -12.51 9.76
N ASP A 105 26.99 -12.58 11.09
CA ASP A 105 26.27 -11.75 12.06
C ASP A 105 26.49 -10.23 11.88
N GLU A 106 27.33 -9.81 10.94
CA GLU A 106 27.72 -8.42 10.69
C GLU A 106 26.93 -7.75 9.53
N VAL A 107 26.00 -8.46 8.87
CA VAL A 107 25.26 -7.91 7.70
C VAL A 107 23.93 -7.27 8.13
N ASN A 108 23.98 -6.32 9.06
CA ASN A 108 22.79 -5.63 9.56
C ASN A 108 22.21 -4.62 8.56
N SER A 109 23.00 -4.20 7.55
CA SER A 109 22.57 -3.11 6.64
C SER A 109 21.51 -3.51 5.61
N ILE A 110 21.25 -4.81 5.39
CA ILE A 110 20.22 -5.29 4.46
C ILE A 110 18.98 -5.83 5.18
N GLU A 111 19.01 -5.98 6.51
CA GLU A 111 17.88 -6.54 7.26
C GLU A 111 16.60 -5.69 7.09
N ASP A 112 16.75 -4.38 6.94
CA ASP A 112 15.64 -3.44 6.72
C ASP A 112 14.90 -3.71 5.38
N TYR A 113 15.57 -4.35 4.41
CA TYR A 113 14.98 -4.72 3.13
C TYR A 113 14.52 -6.19 3.08
N LEU A 114 14.71 -6.96 4.13
CA LEU A 114 14.33 -8.39 4.18
C LEU A 114 13.03 -8.62 4.96
N GLN A 115 12.12 -7.63 4.93
CA GLN A 115 10.85 -7.71 5.65
C GLN A 115 9.80 -8.45 4.82
N ASP A 116 9.12 -9.42 5.44
CA ASP A 116 7.94 -10.08 4.86
C ASP A 116 6.63 -9.35 5.24
N THR A 117 6.73 -8.38 6.14
CA THR A 117 5.59 -7.61 6.63
C THR A 117 6.01 -6.16 6.80
N VAL A 118 5.20 -5.26 6.29
CA VAL A 118 5.36 -3.81 6.48
C VAL A 118 4.16 -3.25 7.22
N THR A 119 4.40 -2.29 8.09
CA THR A 119 3.38 -1.70 8.96
C THR A 119 3.38 -0.19 8.85
N VAL A 120 2.18 0.37 8.74
CA VAL A 120 1.94 1.82 8.77
C VAL A 120 1.00 2.11 9.93
N GLU A 121 1.36 3.07 10.74
CA GLU A 121 0.53 3.58 11.83
C GLU A 121 0.16 5.03 11.59
N ALA A 122 -1.07 5.40 11.95
CA ALA A 122 -1.57 6.77 11.80
C ALA A 122 -2.70 7.05 12.79
N ASP A 123 -2.85 8.30 13.17
CA ASP A 123 -4.05 8.77 13.86
C ASP A 123 -5.07 9.24 12.82
N VAL A 124 -6.26 8.65 12.81
CA VAL A 124 -7.30 8.92 11.80
C VAL A 124 -8.54 9.56 12.43
N THR A 125 -9.16 10.45 11.66
CA THR A 125 -10.45 11.08 12.01
C THR A 125 -11.43 10.82 10.86
N GLU A 126 -12.51 10.06 11.15
CA GLU A 126 -13.48 9.63 10.12
C GLU A 126 -12.78 8.89 8.97
N LEU A 127 -12.09 7.79 9.29
CA LEU A 127 -11.26 7.02 8.36
C LEU A 127 -11.91 6.88 6.98
N THR A 128 -11.21 7.34 5.96
CA THR A 128 -11.53 7.06 4.55
C THR A 128 -10.84 5.77 4.09
N CYS A 129 -11.19 5.26 2.92
CA CYS A 129 -10.64 4.01 2.42
C CYS A 129 -9.14 4.16 2.09
N PRO A 130 -8.22 3.50 2.81
CA PRO A 130 -6.80 3.47 2.44
C PRO A 130 -6.59 2.79 1.11
N GLN A 131 -5.62 3.27 0.33
CA GLN A 131 -5.24 2.62 -0.92
C GLN A 131 -3.90 1.92 -0.73
N ILE A 132 -3.81 0.68 -1.19
CA ILE A 132 -2.61 -0.12 -1.07
C ILE A 132 -2.18 -0.58 -2.46
N MET A 133 -0.93 -0.29 -2.79
CA MET A 133 -0.30 -0.70 -4.04
C MET A 133 0.85 -1.63 -3.73
N VAL A 134 0.94 -2.73 -4.47
CA VAL A 134 2.06 -3.66 -4.39
C VAL A 134 2.53 -3.96 -5.80
N ALA A 135 3.79 -3.73 -6.06
CA ALA A 135 4.45 -4.06 -7.31
C ALA A 135 5.67 -4.92 -7.02
N CYS A 136 5.86 -5.99 -7.79
CA CYS A 136 7.04 -6.84 -7.66
C CYS A 136 7.69 -7.11 -9.01
N ALA A 137 9.03 -7.18 -9.02
CA ALA A 137 9.82 -7.46 -10.20
C ALA A 137 11.12 -8.19 -9.85
N THR A 138 11.70 -8.84 -10.85
CA THR A 138 13.00 -9.55 -10.72
C THR A 138 14.21 -8.63 -10.88
N SER A 139 14.00 -7.40 -11.33
CA SER A 139 15.06 -6.40 -11.49
C SER A 139 14.53 -5.01 -11.13
N THR A 140 15.44 -4.15 -10.72
CA THR A 140 15.13 -2.76 -10.45
C THR A 140 14.66 -1.99 -11.69
N GLU A 141 15.21 -2.28 -12.87
CA GLU A 141 14.77 -1.68 -14.14
C GLU A 141 13.30 -1.96 -14.46
N ALA A 142 12.80 -3.17 -14.12
CA ALA A 142 11.41 -3.55 -14.36
C ALA A 142 10.42 -2.80 -13.43
N LEU A 143 10.88 -2.32 -12.28
CA LEU A 143 10.09 -1.44 -11.39
C LEU A 143 10.18 0.04 -11.78
N GLY A 144 11.01 0.38 -12.77
CA GLY A 144 11.29 1.77 -13.11
C GLY A 144 12.17 2.46 -12.08
N THR A 145 13.10 1.73 -11.46
CA THR A 145 13.82 2.11 -10.24
C THR A 145 14.97 3.10 -10.41
N ASP A 146 15.17 3.67 -11.59
CA ASP A 146 15.87 4.96 -11.62
C ASP A 146 15.17 5.99 -10.72
N ASN A 147 13.95 5.64 -10.23
CA ASN A 147 13.07 6.45 -9.40
C ASN A 147 12.28 5.66 -8.34
N VAL A 148 12.65 4.46 -7.91
CA VAL A 148 11.90 3.72 -6.84
C VAL A 148 11.88 4.50 -5.52
N PHE A 149 12.80 5.41 -5.33
CA PHE A 149 12.80 6.39 -4.26
C PHE A 149 12.34 7.79 -4.70
N ASP A 150 11.97 7.95 -5.98
CA ASP A 150 11.33 9.18 -6.45
C ASP A 150 9.81 9.04 -6.27
N LEU A 151 9.36 9.47 -5.13
CA LEU A 151 7.93 9.52 -4.78
C LEU A 151 7.14 10.50 -5.66
N SER A 152 7.79 11.20 -6.59
CA SER A 152 7.11 12.11 -7.53
C SER A 152 6.09 11.37 -8.40
N SER A 153 6.41 10.17 -8.88
CA SER A 153 5.47 9.34 -9.66
C SER A 153 4.28 8.85 -8.82
N ILE A 154 4.48 8.60 -7.53
CA ILE A 154 3.40 8.25 -6.60
C ILE A 154 2.55 9.49 -6.32
N ASN A 155 3.16 10.66 -6.19
CA ASN A 155 2.44 11.92 -6.04
C ASN A 155 1.59 12.25 -7.28
N GLU A 156 2.11 12.06 -8.50
CA GLU A 156 1.35 12.22 -9.75
C GLU A 156 0.16 11.25 -9.83
N LEU A 157 0.35 9.99 -9.41
CA LEU A 157 -0.74 9.01 -9.35
C LEU A 157 -1.78 9.41 -8.30
N THR A 158 -1.34 9.87 -7.13
CA THR A 158 -2.23 10.34 -6.05
C THR A 158 -3.02 11.58 -6.48
N ASP A 159 -2.38 12.52 -7.18
CA ASP A 159 -3.03 13.70 -7.75
C ASP A 159 -4.06 13.30 -8.83
N GLY A 160 -3.72 12.34 -9.70
CA GLY A 160 -4.63 11.78 -10.69
C GLY A 160 -5.85 11.11 -10.06
N MET A 161 -5.67 10.35 -8.97
CA MET A 161 -6.76 9.73 -8.23
C MET A 161 -7.63 10.75 -7.50
N THR A 162 -7.03 11.81 -6.97
CA THR A 162 -7.78 12.93 -6.37
C THR A 162 -8.65 13.62 -7.42
N GLN A 163 -8.10 13.89 -8.61
CA GLN A 163 -8.87 14.48 -9.72
C GLN A 163 -10.01 13.57 -10.17
N LEU A 164 -9.80 12.25 -10.20
CA LEU A 164 -10.86 11.27 -10.53
C LEU A 164 -11.96 11.29 -9.47
N ASN A 165 -11.61 11.33 -8.20
CA ASN A 165 -12.58 11.41 -7.11
C ASN A 165 -13.39 12.73 -7.13
N ASP A 166 -12.73 13.85 -7.40
CA ASP A 166 -13.39 15.15 -7.57
C ASP A 166 -14.34 15.16 -8.79
N ALA A 167 -13.92 14.53 -9.90
CA ALA A 167 -14.77 14.37 -11.09
C ALA A 167 -15.99 13.48 -10.83
N MET A 168 -15.83 12.39 -10.06
CA MET A 168 -16.95 11.54 -9.63
C MET A 168 -17.93 12.31 -8.74
N SER A 169 -17.44 13.13 -7.82
CA SER A 169 -18.28 13.96 -6.94
C SER A 169 -19.08 14.97 -7.77
N GLN A 170 -18.45 15.63 -8.74
CA GLN A 170 -19.13 16.55 -9.66
C GLN A 170 -20.19 15.83 -10.52
N LEU A 171 -19.91 14.59 -10.95
CA LEU A 171 -20.86 13.78 -11.70
C LEU A 171 -22.07 13.41 -10.84
N MET A 172 -21.88 13.05 -9.58
CA MET A 172 -22.96 12.77 -8.62
C MET A 172 -23.81 14.01 -8.35
N ASP A 173 -23.18 15.16 -8.17
CA ASP A 173 -23.89 16.44 -7.99
C ASP A 173 -24.69 16.82 -9.23
N GLY A 174 -24.11 16.66 -10.43
CA GLY A 174 -24.79 16.88 -11.70
C GLY A 174 -25.98 15.94 -11.92
N ALA A 175 -25.82 14.66 -11.57
CA ALA A 175 -26.92 13.69 -11.63
C ALA A 175 -28.04 14.02 -10.64
N SER A 176 -27.70 14.47 -9.43
CA SER A 176 -28.67 14.91 -8.42
C SER A 176 -29.44 16.15 -8.86
N GLN A 177 -28.76 17.13 -9.48
CA GLN A 177 -29.43 18.31 -10.06
C GLN A 177 -30.34 17.94 -11.23
N LEU A 178 -29.94 17.00 -12.09
CA LEU A 178 -30.76 16.50 -13.17
C LEU A 178 -32.01 15.81 -12.64
N CYS A 179 -31.91 14.99 -11.60
CA CYS A 179 -33.05 14.39 -10.92
C CYS A 179 -34.04 15.43 -10.37
N LEU A 180 -33.52 16.51 -9.74
CA LEU A 180 -34.34 17.58 -9.18
C LEU A 180 -35.07 18.36 -10.29
N LEU A 181 -34.43 18.59 -11.44
CA LEU A 181 -35.07 19.23 -12.61
C LEU A 181 -36.15 18.35 -13.24
N TYR A 182 -35.97 17.03 -13.22
CA TYR A 182 -36.97 16.09 -13.80
C TYR A 182 -38.16 15.84 -12.86
N THR A 183 -37.97 16.01 -11.55
CA THR A 183 -39.03 15.86 -10.54
C THR A 183 -39.74 17.16 -10.18
N SER A 184 -39.28 18.30 -10.73
CA SER A 184 -39.95 19.60 -10.52
C SER A 184 -41.25 19.64 -11.31
N PRO A 185 -42.42 19.88 -10.68
CA PRO A 185 -43.68 19.94 -11.40
C PRO A 185 -43.65 21.06 -12.42
N SER A 186 -44.05 20.74 -13.65
CA SER A 186 -44.15 21.69 -14.77
C SER A 186 -45.12 22.83 -14.41
N PRO A 187 -44.77 24.10 -14.63
CA PRO A 187 -45.68 25.24 -14.35
C PRO A 187 -46.90 25.30 -15.30
N ARG A 188 -47.23 24.24 -16.05
CA ARG A 188 -48.31 24.23 -17.00
C ARG A 188 -49.61 23.52 -16.57
N ASP A 189 -49.70 23.11 -15.29
CA ASP A 189 -50.92 22.48 -14.75
C ASP A 189 -51.67 23.43 -13.79
N THR A 190 -51.85 24.68 -14.24
CA THR A 190 -52.85 25.60 -13.68
C THR A 190 -53.64 26.25 -14.79
#